data_6fe092444e00d6b8dbe552b4f7b860a9
#
_entry.id   6fe092444e00d6b8dbe552b4f7b860a9
#
_cell.length_a   1.000
_cell.length_b   1.000
_cell.length_c   1.000
_cell.angle_alpha   90.00
_cell.angle_beta   90.00
_cell.angle_gamma   90.00
#
_symmetry.space_group_name_H-M   'P 1'
#
loop_
_entity.id
_entity.type
_entity.pdbx_description
1 polymer ?
#
loop_
_entity_poly.entity_id
_entity_poly.type
_entity_poly.pdbx_seq_one_letter_code
_entity_poly.pdbx_strand_id
1 'polypeptide(L)'
;MKKQIIALIGLGYWGTIVANTVVSMNKFKKIYIYDTDKKKVKNLKDKFASRVEYLSFEEIKKNNQIKNIFLATPPKNNFILLNALIKYGKNILIEKPGLTNLSYYKKIKQKINKSKSKISFGYIYIYNDYIRLIKKIISSKKLGKIRYINLQRQNFGPIRNKVSAAFDLATHDISILYYLLNEKIVLKKSINHDILGKKNFDISFLNLKAGNTKIDINVSWLNPEKIRKIMIIGSKKMLLFDEMNVNEPVKIYNNYVNFPKIDKFKKYYFNQSKYIF
;
A
#
# COMPACT_ATOMS: atom_id res chain seq x y z
N MET A 1 -10.22 -22.99 -16.23
CA MET A 1 -10.88 -21.76 -15.71
C MET A 1 -11.37 -20.93 -16.89
N LYS A 2 -12.63 -20.43 -16.86
CA LYS A 2 -13.13 -19.51 -17.91
C LYS A 2 -12.31 -18.22 -17.89
N LYS A 3 -11.76 -17.83 -19.04
CA LYS A 3 -11.03 -16.57 -19.19
C LYS A 3 -11.96 -15.40 -18.88
N GLN A 4 -11.52 -14.48 -18.03
CA GLN A 4 -12.29 -13.33 -17.58
C GLN A 4 -12.17 -12.14 -18.52
N ILE A 5 -13.04 -11.16 -18.33
CA ILE A 5 -12.99 -9.85 -19.00
C ILE A 5 -12.61 -8.81 -17.96
N ILE A 6 -11.72 -7.89 -18.33
CA ILE A 6 -11.29 -6.78 -17.48
C ILE A 6 -11.35 -5.45 -18.23
N ALA A 7 -11.66 -4.37 -17.55
CA ALA A 7 -11.48 -3.02 -18.05
C ALA A 7 -10.43 -2.25 -17.23
N LEU A 8 -9.54 -1.56 -17.91
CA LEU A 8 -8.50 -0.70 -17.34
C LEU A 8 -8.89 0.76 -17.58
N ILE A 9 -9.09 1.53 -16.52
CA ILE A 9 -9.48 2.93 -16.55
C ILE A 9 -8.35 3.79 -16.00
N GLY A 10 -7.82 4.68 -16.84
CA GLY A 10 -6.63 5.48 -16.54
C GLY A 10 -5.36 4.82 -17.08
N LEU A 11 -4.80 5.40 -18.14
CA LEU A 11 -3.61 4.91 -18.86
C LEU A 11 -2.41 5.85 -18.65
N GLY A 12 -2.31 6.41 -17.43
CA GLY A 12 -1.11 7.13 -16.99
C GLY A 12 0.08 6.18 -16.82
N TYR A 13 1.16 6.68 -16.24
CA TYR A 13 2.38 5.89 -16.02
C TYR A 13 2.10 4.51 -15.41
N TRP A 14 1.40 4.46 -14.28
CA TRP A 14 1.12 3.19 -13.60
C TRP A 14 0.07 2.34 -14.34
N GLY A 15 -0.97 2.97 -14.88
CA GLY A 15 -2.00 2.27 -15.66
C GLY A 15 -1.42 1.57 -16.90
N THR A 16 -0.42 2.16 -17.54
CA THR A 16 0.30 1.53 -18.66
C THR A 16 1.13 0.32 -18.20
N ILE A 17 1.80 0.41 -17.04
CA ILE A 17 2.53 -0.74 -16.47
C ILE A 17 1.58 -1.89 -16.18
N VAL A 18 0.43 -1.61 -15.56
CA VAL A 18 -0.59 -2.62 -15.28
C VAL A 18 -1.17 -3.20 -16.57
N ALA A 19 -1.41 -2.37 -17.58
CA ALA A 19 -1.88 -2.85 -18.89
C ALA A 19 -0.90 -3.84 -19.52
N ASN A 20 0.41 -3.54 -19.50
CA ASN A 20 1.45 -4.46 -19.98
C ASN A 20 1.37 -5.81 -19.22
N THR A 21 1.25 -5.77 -17.90
CA THR A 21 1.15 -6.97 -17.07
C THR A 21 -0.13 -7.77 -17.38
N VAL A 22 -1.28 -7.10 -17.47
CA VAL A 22 -2.57 -7.76 -17.73
C VAL A 22 -2.60 -8.39 -19.11
N VAL A 23 -2.00 -7.75 -20.11
CA VAL A 23 -1.88 -8.30 -21.47
C VAL A 23 -0.97 -9.54 -21.50
N SER A 24 0.14 -9.53 -20.76
CA SER A 24 1.04 -10.70 -20.68
C SER A 24 0.41 -11.88 -19.92
N MET A 25 -0.54 -11.62 -19.04
CA MET A 25 -1.31 -12.67 -18.37
C MET A 25 -2.28 -13.35 -19.33
N ASN A 26 -2.15 -14.65 -19.58
CA ASN A 26 -3.09 -15.41 -20.40
C ASN A 26 -4.41 -15.75 -19.67
N LYS A 27 -4.83 -14.90 -18.74
CA LYS A 27 -6.02 -15.08 -17.88
C LYS A 27 -7.25 -14.34 -18.39
N PHE A 28 -7.06 -13.36 -19.26
CA PHE A 28 -8.15 -12.53 -19.76
C PHE A 28 -8.47 -12.84 -21.22
N LYS A 29 -9.78 -13.01 -21.51
CA LYS A 29 -10.29 -13.19 -22.87
C LYS A 29 -10.30 -11.88 -23.64
N LYS A 30 -10.73 -10.81 -22.99
CA LYS A 30 -10.80 -9.43 -23.52
C LYS A 30 -10.32 -8.44 -22.48
N ILE A 31 -9.62 -7.43 -22.93
CA ILE A 31 -9.10 -6.33 -22.14
C ILE A 31 -9.63 -5.04 -22.75
N TYR A 32 -10.51 -4.37 -22.03
CA TYR A 32 -11.00 -3.05 -22.44
C TYR A 32 -10.19 -1.95 -21.77
N ILE A 33 -9.95 -0.87 -22.51
CA ILE A 33 -9.19 0.28 -22.01
C ILE A 33 -9.98 1.57 -22.18
N TYR A 34 -9.78 2.48 -21.20
CA TYR A 34 -10.32 3.83 -21.23
C TYR A 34 -9.36 4.83 -20.60
N ASP A 35 -9.16 5.94 -21.30
CA ASP A 35 -8.57 7.18 -20.77
C ASP A 35 -9.26 8.37 -21.45
N THR A 36 -9.29 9.52 -20.80
CA THR A 36 -9.73 10.78 -21.40
C THR A 36 -8.77 11.28 -22.46
N ASP A 37 -7.49 10.93 -22.36
CA ASP A 37 -6.44 11.22 -23.33
C ASP A 37 -6.43 10.15 -24.44
N LYS A 38 -6.94 10.52 -25.60
CA LYS A 38 -7.03 9.64 -26.77
C LYS A 38 -5.67 9.17 -27.30
N LYS A 39 -4.60 9.97 -27.10
CA LYS A 39 -3.25 9.57 -27.53
C LYS A 39 -2.77 8.36 -26.73
N LYS A 40 -3.02 8.32 -25.42
CA LYS A 40 -2.66 7.15 -24.58
C LYS A 40 -3.42 5.90 -24.99
N VAL A 41 -4.70 6.04 -25.32
CA VAL A 41 -5.53 4.94 -25.82
C VAL A 41 -4.94 4.41 -27.12
N LYS A 42 -4.64 5.30 -28.09
CA LYS A 42 -4.04 4.94 -29.38
C LYS A 42 -2.73 4.20 -29.19
N ASN A 43 -1.79 4.77 -28.42
CA ASN A 43 -0.48 4.16 -28.18
C ASN A 43 -0.58 2.72 -27.62
N LEU A 44 -1.54 2.48 -26.71
CA LEU A 44 -1.71 1.17 -26.13
C LEU A 44 -2.39 0.20 -27.11
N LYS A 45 -3.32 0.68 -27.92
CA LYS A 45 -3.93 -0.10 -29.01
C LYS A 45 -2.90 -0.49 -30.07
N ASP A 46 -2.07 0.45 -30.50
CA ASP A 46 -1.03 0.19 -31.50
C ASP A 46 -0.04 -0.86 -31.00
N LYS A 47 0.30 -0.81 -29.69
CA LYS A 47 1.20 -1.79 -29.06
C LYS A 47 0.59 -3.18 -28.93
N PHE A 48 -0.72 -3.32 -28.70
CA PHE A 48 -1.38 -4.58 -28.33
C PHE A 48 -2.62 -4.88 -29.17
N ALA A 49 -2.68 -4.42 -30.41
CA ALA A 49 -3.83 -4.36 -31.32
C ALA A 49 -4.89 -5.49 -31.15
N SER A 50 -4.49 -6.75 -31.20
CA SER A 50 -5.41 -7.90 -31.10
C SER A 50 -5.90 -8.23 -29.69
N ARG A 51 -5.29 -7.66 -28.65
CA ARG A 51 -5.54 -8.01 -27.24
C ARG A 51 -6.35 -6.95 -26.50
N VAL A 52 -6.40 -5.72 -27.01
CA VAL A 52 -6.91 -4.56 -26.29
C VAL A 52 -7.93 -3.79 -27.15
N GLU A 53 -9.11 -3.58 -26.62
CA GLU A 53 -10.19 -2.82 -27.28
C GLU A 53 -10.54 -1.57 -26.48
N TYR A 54 -10.83 -0.48 -27.18
CA TYR A 54 -11.35 0.74 -26.52
C TYR A 54 -12.86 0.64 -26.31
N LEU A 55 -13.30 1.05 -25.13
CA LEU A 55 -14.70 1.36 -24.84
C LEU A 55 -14.77 2.71 -24.11
N SER A 56 -15.86 3.44 -24.30
CA SER A 56 -16.16 4.61 -23.49
C SER A 56 -16.45 4.22 -22.04
N PHE A 57 -16.37 5.18 -21.13
CA PHE A 57 -16.69 4.94 -19.72
C PHE A 57 -18.14 4.46 -19.53
N GLU A 58 -19.07 5.01 -20.30
CA GLU A 58 -20.48 4.63 -20.25
C GLU A 58 -20.70 3.19 -20.71
N GLU A 59 -20.02 2.75 -21.77
CA GLU A 59 -20.08 1.35 -22.23
C GLU A 59 -19.48 0.41 -21.20
N ILE A 60 -18.30 0.71 -20.64
CA ILE A 60 -17.68 -0.10 -19.58
C ILE A 60 -18.61 -0.26 -18.38
N LYS A 61 -19.23 0.83 -17.96
CA LYS A 61 -20.12 0.86 -16.80
C LYS A 61 -21.33 -0.04 -17.01
N LYS A 62 -22.00 0.06 -18.17
CA LYS A 62 -23.25 -0.65 -18.50
C LYS A 62 -23.05 -2.09 -18.96
N ASN A 63 -21.88 -2.43 -19.51
CA ASN A 63 -21.61 -3.78 -20.02
C ASN A 63 -21.58 -4.81 -18.91
N ASN A 64 -22.58 -5.68 -18.84
CA ASN A 64 -22.71 -6.71 -17.82
C ASN A 64 -21.66 -7.84 -17.90
N GLN A 65 -20.97 -7.99 -19.01
CA GLN A 65 -19.87 -8.97 -19.14
C GLN A 65 -18.59 -8.49 -18.45
N ILE A 66 -18.41 -7.16 -18.33
CA ILE A 66 -17.26 -6.56 -17.64
C ILE A 66 -17.55 -6.58 -16.13
N LYS A 67 -17.03 -7.57 -15.44
CA LYS A 67 -17.15 -7.66 -13.96
C LYS A 67 -15.97 -7.02 -13.24
N ASN A 68 -14.78 -7.08 -13.82
CA ASN A 68 -13.53 -6.66 -13.17
C ASN A 68 -13.04 -5.34 -13.79
N ILE A 69 -12.76 -4.37 -12.94
CA ILE A 69 -12.28 -3.03 -13.33
C ILE A 69 -11.02 -2.72 -12.53
N PHE A 70 -9.98 -2.25 -13.21
CA PHE A 70 -8.82 -1.63 -12.58
C PHE A 70 -8.85 -0.12 -12.79
N LEU A 71 -8.79 0.65 -11.69
CA LEU A 71 -8.74 2.11 -11.71
C LEU A 71 -7.34 2.60 -11.38
N ALA A 72 -6.66 3.22 -12.35
CA ALA A 72 -5.36 3.88 -12.19
C ALA A 72 -5.46 5.39 -12.46
N THR A 73 -6.51 6.01 -11.97
CA THR A 73 -6.79 7.44 -12.16
C THR A 73 -6.29 8.28 -10.98
N PRO A 74 -6.06 9.59 -11.17
CA PRO A 74 -5.72 10.48 -10.07
C PRO A 74 -6.76 10.43 -8.94
N PRO A 75 -6.33 10.47 -7.65
CA PRO A 75 -7.22 10.31 -6.49
C PRO A 75 -8.42 11.25 -6.47
N LYS A 76 -8.28 12.47 -7.00
CA LYS A 76 -9.38 13.44 -7.10
C LYS A 76 -10.57 12.95 -7.93
N ASN A 77 -10.35 12.09 -8.92
CA ASN A 77 -11.38 11.57 -9.80
C ASN A 77 -12.03 10.28 -9.24
N ASN A 78 -11.36 9.61 -8.34
CA ASN A 78 -11.74 8.28 -7.86
C ASN A 78 -13.12 8.26 -7.19
N PHE A 79 -13.49 9.33 -6.47
CA PHE A 79 -14.82 9.40 -5.85
C PHE A 79 -15.94 9.37 -6.88
N ILE A 80 -15.83 10.16 -7.95
CA ILE A 80 -16.83 10.25 -9.03
C ILE A 80 -16.93 8.90 -9.75
N LEU A 81 -15.77 8.32 -10.12
CA LEU A 81 -15.72 7.05 -10.86
C LEU A 81 -16.27 5.89 -10.02
N LEU A 82 -15.88 5.77 -8.75
CA LEU A 82 -16.40 4.74 -7.85
C LEU A 82 -17.90 4.90 -7.65
N ASN A 83 -18.37 6.14 -7.42
CA ASN A 83 -19.78 6.42 -7.24
C ASN A 83 -20.63 6.01 -8.47
N ALA A 84 -20.08 6.16 -9.66
CA ALA A 84 -20.73 5.75 -10.90
C ALA A 84 -20.72 4.21 -11.09
N LEU A 85 -19.65 3.53 -10.68
CA LEU A 85 -19.44 2.10 -10.94
C LEU A 85 -20.12 1.18 -9.91
N ILE A 86 -20.23 1.61 -8.66
CA ILE A 86 -20.72 0.78 -7.54
C ILE A 86 -22.11 0.20 -7.82
N LYS A 87 -23.02 0.98 -8.39
CA LYS A 87 -24.40 0.55 -8.67
C LYS A 87 -24.51 -0.57 -9.72
N TYR A 88 -23.45 -0.85 -10.48
CA TYR A 88 -23.44 -1.88 -11.51
C TYR A 88 -22.84 -3.23 -11.06
N GLY A 89 -22.60 -3.42 -9.78
CA GLY A 89 -22.14 -4.69 -9.23
C GLY A 89 -20.74 -5.11 -9.71
N LYS A 90 -19.82 -4.14 -9.92
CA LYS A 90 -18.47 -4.38 -10.42
C LYS A 90 -17.49 -4.75 -9.29
N ASN A 91 -16.49 -5.57 -9.62
CA ASN A 91 -15.30 -5.76 -8.79
C ASN A 91 -14.27 -4.72 -9.20
N ILE A 92 -13.87 -3.85 -8.30
CA ILE A 92 -13.02 -2.70 -8.61
C ILE A 92 -11.73 -2.83 -7.81
N LEU A 93 -10.59 -2.93 -8.49
CA LEU A 93 -9.27 -2.74 -7.92
C LEU A 93 -8.84 -1.31 -8.23
N ILE A 94 -8.60 -0.51 -7.20
CA ILE A 94 -8.22 0.89 -7.34
C ILE A 94 -6.79 1.11 -6.84
N GLU A 95 -6.01 1.87 -7.61
CA GLU A 95 -4.66 2.24 -7.19
C GLU A 95 -4.64 3.10 -5.93
N LYS A 96 -3.58 2.87 -5.13
CA LYS A 96 -3.33 3.67 -3.93
C LYS A 96 -3.09 5.16 -4.29
N PRO A 97 -3.39 6.10 -3.42
CA PRO A 97 -4.02 5.95 -2.10
C PRO A 97 -5.54 5.76 -2.16
N GLY A 98 -6.12 5.65 -3.34
CA GLY A 98 -7.55 5.47 -3.57
C GLY A 98 -8.35 6.75 -3.33
N LEU A 99 -8.80 6.99 -2.12
CA LEU A 99 -9.54 8.19 -1.71
C LEU A 99 -8.75 8.95 -0.64
N THR A 100 -8.51 10.24 -0.86
CA THR A 100 -7.77 11.11 0.07
C THR A 100 -8.67 11.93 0.99
N ASN A 101 -9.98 11.89 0.78
CA ASN A 101 -10.97 12.61 1.58
C ASN A 101 -11.83 11.64 2.40
N LEU A 102 -11.86 11.83 3.72
CA LEU A 102 -12.58 10.96 4.65
C LEU A 102 -14.11 10.97 4.41
N SER A 103 -14.68 12.12 4.04
CA SER A 103 -16.12 12.20 3.77
C SER A 103 -16.50 11.39 2.52
N TYR A 104 -15.67 11.43 1.49
CA TYR A 104 -15.84 10.61 0.28
C TYR A 104 -15.72 9.12 0.60
N TYR A 105 -14.74 8.75 1.42
CA TYR A 105 -14.59 7.36 1.88
C TYR A 105 -15.84 6.88 2.62
N LYS A 106 -16.38 7.66 3.57
CA LYS A 106 -17.60 7.32 4.32
C LYS A 106 -18.79 7.10 3.38
N LYS A 107 -18.99 8.03 2.41
CA LYS A 107 -20.07 7.92 1.41
C LYS A 107 -19.92 6.66 0.53
N ILE A 108 -18.70 6.37 0.05
CA ILE A 108 -18.43 5.18 -0.76
C ILE A 108 -18.65 3.91 0.07
N LYS A 109 -18.17 3.86 1.32
CA LYS A 109 -18.39 2.71 2.23
C LYS A 109 -19.87 2.40 2.44
N GLN A 110 -20.69 3.43 2.67
CA GLN A 110 -22.16 3.25 2.82
C GLN A 110 -22.79 2.67 1.54
N LYS A 111 -22.37 3.13 0.36
CA LYS A 111 -22.88 2.64 -0.92
C LYS A 111 -22.45 1.20 -1.22
N ILE A 112 -21.20 0.85 -0.93
CA ILE A 112 -20.69 -0.51 -1.12
C ILE A 112 -21.50 -1.50 -0.28
N ASN A 113 -21.75 -1.19 0.99
CA ASN A 113 -22.50 -2.07 1.89
C ASN A 113 -23.94 -2.37 1.39
N LYS A 114 -24.48 -1.50 0.51
CA LYS A 114 -25.80 -1.65 -0.11
C LYS A 114 -25.74 -2.16 -1.55
N SER A 115 -24.58 -2.58 -2.05
CA SER A 115 -24.36 -2.99 -3.44
C SER A 115 -23.76 -4.40 -3.53
N LYS A 116 -23.79 -4.95 -4.75
CA LYS A 116 -23.08 -6.20 -5.09
C LYS A 116 -21.63 -5.95 -5.52
N SER A 117 -21.16 -4.70 -5.50
CA SER A 117 -19.78 -4.34 -5.87
C SER A 117 -18.79 -4.71 -4.79
N LYS A 118 -17.59 -5.06 -5.21
CA LYS A 118 -16.43 -5.26 -4.33
C LYS A 118 -15.35 -4.26 -4.68
N ILE A 119 -14.76 -3.61 -3.68
CA ILE A 119 -13.64 -2.69 -3.89
C ILE A 119 -12.43 -3.19 -3.12
N SER A 120 -11.30 -3.22 -3.79
CA SER A 120 -9.98 -3.50 -3.22
C SER A 120 -9.01 -2.39 -3.60
N PHE A 121 -8.05 -2.11 -2.72
CA PHE A 121 -7.01 -1.12 -2.98
C PHE A 121 -5.70 -1.81 -3.36
N GLY A 122 -4.93 -1.20 -4.27
CA GLY A 122 -3.67 -1.71 -4.77
C GLY A 122 -2.52 -1.58 -3.77
N TYR A 123 -2.66 -2.10 -2.56
CA TYR A 123 -1.60 -2.17 -1.57
C TYR A 123 -0.71 -3.37 -1.84
N ILE A 124 0.25 -3.22 -2.75
CA ILE A 124 1.06 -4.31 -3.29
C ILE A 124 1.96 -5.00 -2.25
N TYR A 125 2.37 -4.32 -1.18
CA TYR A 125 3.29 -4.87 -0.18
C TYR A 125 2.73 -6.07 0.59
N ILE A 126 1.42 -6.22 0.72
CA ILE A 126 0.83 -7.41 1.35
C ILE A 126 1.06 -8.70 0.54
N TYR A 127 1.48 -8.57 -0.72
CA TYR A 127 1.85 -9.68 -1.60
C TYR A 127 3.37 -9.89 -1.68
N ASN A 128 4.18 -9.04 -1.05
CA ASN A 128 5.62 -9.19 -0.98
C ASN A 128 5.98 -10.38 -0.08
N ASP A 129 6.88 -11.25 -0.56
CA ASP A 129 7.18 -12.51 0.13
C ASP A 129 7.86 -12.29 1.48
N TYR A 130 8.70 -11.26 1.61
CA TYR A 130 9.32 -10.92 2.89
C TYR A 130 8.31 -10.37 3.89
N ILE A 131 7.35 -9.57 3.48
CA ILE A 131 6.26 -9.10 4.35
C ILE A 131 5.39 -10.28 4.80
N ARG A 132 5.14 -11.25 3.92
CA ARG A 132 4.44 -12.50 4.27
C ARG A 132 5.26 -13.36 5.23
N LEU A 133 6.58 -13.44 5.05
CA LEU A 133 7.49 -14.10 5.99
C LEU A 133 7.44 -13.44 7.37
N ILE A 134 7.53 -12.11 7.44
CA ILE A 134 7.42 -11.34 8.68
C ILE A 134 6.09 -11.63 9.38
N LYS A 135 4.99 -11.68 8.63
CA LYS A 135 3.67 -12.05 9.18
C LYS A 135 3.69 -13.44 9.82
N LYS A 136 4.30 -14.43 9.16
CA LYS A 136 4.46 -15.79 9.72
C LYS A 136 5.30 -15.77 11.02
N ILE A 137 6.40 -15.02 11.04
CA ILE A 137 7.27 -14.87 12.22
C ILE A 137 6.52 -14.24 13.40
N ILE A 138 5.73 -13.20 13.16
CA ILE A 138 4.90 -12.58 14.20
C ILE A 138 3.82 -13.55 14.69
N SER A 139 3.12 -14.21 13.77
CA SER A 139 2.02 -15.15 14.08
C SER A 139 2.51 -16.37 14.87
N SER A 140 3.73 -16.84 14.63
CA SER A 140 4.36 -17.93 15.39
C SER A 140 4.83 -17.52 16.79
N LYS A 141 4.65 -16.27 17.18
CA LYS A 141 5.11 -15.68 18.44
C LYS A 141 6.63 -15.80 18.68
N LYS A 142 7.42 -16.01 17.61
CA LYS A 142 8.89 -16.13 17.67
C LYS A 142 9.54 -14.87 18.27
N LEU A 143 8.97 -13.68 18.02
CA LEU A 143 9.43 -12.41 18.61
C LEU A 143 8.84 -12.15 20.01
N GLY A 144 7.91 -12.96 20.47
CA GLY A 144 7.13 -12.70 21.70
C GLY A 144 6.04 -11.63 21.46
N LYS A 145 5.70 -10.86 22.52
CA LYS A 145 4.77 -9.73 22.40
C LYS A 145 5.45 -8.58 21.66
N ILE A 146 4.85 -8.10 20.59
CA ILE A 146 5.37 -6.95 19.84
C ILE A 146 5.17 -5.69 20.70
N ARG A 147 6.23 -4.93 20.92
CA ARG A 147 6.24 -3.73 21.76
C ARG A 147 6.36 -2.45 20.94
N TYR A 148 7.18 -2.52 19.88
CA TYR A 148 7.48 -1.37 19.04
C TYR A 148 7.75 -1.78 17.62
N ILE A 149 7.32 -0.94 16.66
CA ILE A 149 7.64 -1.07 15.24
C ILE A 149 8.08 0.29 14.72
N ASN A 150 9.20 0.34 14.02
CA ASN A 150 9.63 1.52 13.27
C ASN A 150 9.68 1.21 11.78
N LEU A 151 9.06 2.07 10.97
CA LEU A 151 9.09 1.97 9.51
C LEU A 151 9.71 3.22 8.92
N GLN A 152 10.61 3.01 7.98
CA GLN A 152 11.30 4.09 7.26
C GLN A 152 11.12 3.87 5.76
N ARG A 153 10.55 4.88 5.10
CA ARG A 153 10.34 4.88 3.65
C ARG A 153 10.74 6.23 3.08
N GLN A 154 11.95 6.30 2.61
CA GLN A 154 12.60 7.55 2.22
C GLN A 154 13.31 7.39 0.88
N ASN A 155 13.36 8.44 0.08
CA ASN A 155 14.12 8.50 -1.18
C ASN A 155 14.14 9.94 -1.71
N PHE A 156 15.02 10.22 -2.65
CA PHE A 156 14.98 11.46 -3.38
C PHE A 156 14.00 11.35 -4.57
N GLY A 157 12.91 12.16 -4.50
CA GLY A 157 11.87 12.19 -5.53
C GLY A 157 11.12 10.85 -5.77
N PRO A 158 10.19 10.83 -6.71
CA PRO A 158 9.59 11.98 -7.38
C PRO A 158 8.72 12.81 -6.45
N ILE A 159 8.97 14.12 -6.40
CA ILE A 159 8.20 15.06 -5.59
C ILE A 159 6.86 15.34 -6.27
N ARG A 160 5.77 15.21 -5.54
CA ARG A 160 4.40 15.36 -6.08
C ARG A 160 3.76 16.64 -5.59
N ASN A 161 3.06 17.35 -6.49
CA ASN A 161 2.41 18.62 -6.15
C ASN A 161 0.99 18.45 -5.55
N LYS A 162 0.38 17.26 -5.65
CA LYS A 162 -1.05 17.05 -5.32
C LYS A 162 -1.30 16.15 -4.12
N VAL A 163 -0.27 15.55 -3.57
CA VAL A 163 -0.31 14.68 -2.39
C VAL A 163 0.96 14.88 -1.58
N SER A 164 0.91 14.73 -0.27
CA SER A 164 2.10 14.80 0.60
C SER A 164 2.89 13.49 0.59
N ALA A 165 4.13 13.54 1.07
CA ALA A 165 4.95 12.35 1.29
C ALA A 165 4.24 11.32 2.19
N ALA A 166 3.50 11.77 3.21
CA ALA A 166 2.67 10.91 4.05
C ALA A 166 1.64 10.12 3.23
N PHE A 167 0.84 10.79 2.39
CA PHE A 167 -0.16 10.12 1.56
C PHE A 167 0.42 9.26 0.44
N ASP A 168 1.58 9.62 -0.09
CA ASP A 168 2.21 8.82 -1.16
C ASP A 168 2.96 7.61 -0.60
N LEU A 169 3.73 7.78 0.47
CA LEU A 169 4.64 6.77 1.00
C LEU A 169 4.06 6.02 2.20
N ALA A 170 3.57 6.71 3.24
CA ALA A 170 3.15 6.05 4.47
C ALA A 170 1.88 5.19 4.31
N THR A 171 1.09 5.38 3.24
CA THR A 171 -0.04 4.49 2.94
C THR A 171 0.39 3.04 2.72
N HIS A 172 1.58 2.81 2.16
CA HIS A 172 2.16 1.47 2.06
C HIS A 172 2.48 0.91 3.44
N ASP A 173 3.12 1.70 4.29
CA ASP A 173 3.54 1.28 5.64
C ASP A 173 2.33 1.02 6.54
N ILE A 174 1.29 1.86 6.44
CA ILE A 174 0.01 1.62 7.13
C ILE A 174 -0.64 0.32 6.66
N SER A 175 -0.63 0.02 5.36
CA SER A 175 -1.18 -1.24 4.83
C SER A 175 -0.40 -2.46 5.32
N ILE A 176 0.94 -2.35 5.40
CA ILE A 176 1.80 -3.39 5.98
C ILE A 176 1.44 -3.61 7.45
N LEU A 177 1.31 -2.55 8.23
CA LEU A 177 0.96 -2.65 9.66
C LEU A 177 -0.39 -3.33 9.87
N TYR A 178 -1.42 -2.96 9.10
CA TYR A 178 -2.72 -3.65 9.15
C TYR A 178 -2.59 -5.13 8.84
N TYR A 179 -1.83 -5.49 7.81
CA TYR A 179 -1.58 -6.87 7.44
C TYR A 179 -0.82 -7.63 8.54
N LEU A 180 0.24 -7.03 9.11
CA LEU A 180 1.07 -7.68 10.11
C LEU A 180 0.35 -7.87 11.45
N LEU A 181 -0.34 -6.85 11.95
CA LEU A 181 -0.88 -6.82 13.30
C LEU A 181 -2.34 -7.28 13.38
N ASN A 182 -3.12 -7.09 12.31
CA ASN A 182 -4.58 -7.31 12.30
C ASN A 182 -5.32 -6.54 13.41
N GLU A 183 -4.85 -5.33 13.73
CA GLU A 183 -5.37 -4.49 14.79
C GLU A 183 -5.72 -3.09 14.24
N LYS A 184 -6.60 -2.38 14.96
CA LYS A 184 -6.90 -0.99 14.64
C LYS A 184 -5.68 -0.10 14.90
N ILE A 185 -5.22 0.60 13.87
CA ILE A 185 -4.13 1.56 13.97
C ILE A 185 -4.69 2.95 14.21
N VAL A 186 -4.17 3.63 15.22
CA VAL A 186 -4.61 4.96 15.64
C VAL A 186 -3.43 5.92 15.56
N LEU A 187 -3.58 7.00 14.80
CA LEU A 187 -2.62 8.11 14.77
C LEU A 187 -2.69 8.88 16.09
N LYS A 188 -1.56 9.08 16.75
CA LYS A 188 -1.43 9.83 18.00
C LYS A 188 -0.89 11.25 17.76
N LYS A 189 0.15 11.35 16.93
CA LYS A 189 0.79 12.61 16.60
C LYS A 189 1.39 12.55 15.19
N SER A 190 1.42 13.68 14.52
CA SER A 190 2.21 13.83 13.29
C SER A 190 3.02 15.12 13.36
N ILE A 191 4.26 15.05 12.83
CA ILE A 191 5.12 16.21 12.61
C ILE A 191 5.42 16.21 11.12
N ASN A 192 5.15 17.33 10.47
CA ASN A 192 5.22 17.44 9.03
C ASN A 192 6.04 18.69 8.65
N HIS A 193 6.90 18.54 7.63
CA HIS A 193 7.74 19.63 7.14
C HIS A 193 7.50 19.87 5.66
N ASP A 194 7.32 21.13 5.29
CA ASP A 194 7.28 21.66 3.93
C ASP A 194 8.62 22.38 3.65
N ILE A 195 9.64 21.61 3.32
CA ILE A 195 10.99 22.14 3.08
C ILE A 195 11.07 22.90 1.75
N LEU A 196 10.27 22.45 0.75
CA LEU A 196 10.29 23.04 -0.58
C LEU A 196 9.33 24.21 -0.76
N GLY A 197 8.58 24.62 0.27
CA GLY A 197 7.64 25.75 0.24
C GLY A 197 6.47 25.57 -0.74
N LYS A 198 6.08 24.33 -1.05
CA LYS A 198 5.03 24.01 -2.02
C LYS A 198 3.63 23.86 -1.41
N LYS A 199 3.47 24.24 -0.13
CA LYS A 199 2.25 24.00 0.67
C LYS A 199 1.86 22.53 0.71
N ASN A 200 2.86 21.66 0.67
CA ASN A 200 2.72 20.22 0.74
C ASN A 200 3.87 19.62 1.55
N PHE A 201 3.62 18.57 2.32
CA PHE A 201 4.63 18.03 3.21
C PHE A 201 5.57 17.08 2.49
N ASP A 202 6.86 17.40 2.50
CA ASP A 202 7.93 16.60 1.86
C ASP A 202 8.49 15.55 2.81
N ILE A 203 8.41 15.81 4.13
CA ILE A 203 8.86 14.93 5.19
C ILE A 203 7.74 14.81 6.23
N SER A 204 7.50 13.60 6.73
CA SER A 204 6.51 13.37 7.78
C SER A 204 6.97 12.29 8.75
N PHE A 205 6.77 12.56 10.03
CA PHE A 205 6.94 11.65 11.15
C PHE A 205 5.57 11.36 11.75
N LEU A 206 5.17 10.10 11.76
CA LEU A 206 3.85 9.70 12.28
C LEU A 206 4.05 8.77 13.48
N ASN A 207 3.55 9.19 14.64
CA ASN A 207 3.47 8.34 15.82
C ASN A 207 2.08 7.71 15.90
N LEU A 208 2.04 6.39 15.94
CA LEU A 208 0.81 5.60 15.93
C LEU A 208 0.80 4.57 17.06
N LYS A 209 -0.36 3.96 17.28
CA LYS A 209 -0.56 2.86 18.23
C LYS A 209 -1.49 1.79 17.63
N ALA A 210 -1.15 0.53 17.85
CA ALA A 210 -2.03 -0.61 17.58
C ALA A 210 -2.08 -1.50 18.83
N GLY A 211 -3.24 -1.59 19.50
CA GLY A 211 -3.34 -2.22 20.81
C GLY A 211 -2.30 -1.63 21.79
N ASN A 212 -1.37 -2.45 22.25
CA ASN A 212 -0.25 -2.03 23.12
C ASN A 212 1.06 -1.75 22.36
N THR A 213 1.11 -2.01 21.05
CA THR A 213 2.28 -1.78 20.21
C THR A 213 2.40 -0.29 19.89
N LYS A 214 3.54 0.31 20.17
CA LYS A 214 3.90 1.67 19.74
C LYS A 214 4.52 1.60 18.35
N ILE A 215 4.24 2.59 17.51
CA ILE A 215 4.65 2.56 16.10
C ILE A 215 5.09 3.94 15.66
N ASP A 216 6.23 4.02 14.99
CA ASP A 216 6.68 5.22 14.32
C ASP A 216 6.90 4.95 12.84
N ILE A 217 6.42 5.88 11.99
CA ILE A 217 6.66 5.88 10.55
C ILE A 217 7.39 7.18 10.20
N ASN A 218 8.49 7.06 9.47
CA ASN A 218 9.23 8.18 8.92
C ASN A 218 9.26 8.07 7.38
N VAL A 219 8.69 9.08 6.72
CA VAL A 219 8.66 9.16 5.26
C VAL A 219 9.25 10.48 4.76
N SER A 220 9.99 10.41 3.67
CA SER A 220 10.61 11.58 3.07
C SER A 220 10.80 11.40 1.56
N TRP A 221 10.59 12.49 0.80
CA TRP A 221 11.01 12.62 -0.60
C TRP A 221 12.37 13.28 -0.76
N LEU A 222 12.99 13.73 0.34
CA LEU A 222 14.23 14.52 0.32
C LEU A 222 15.42 13.77 0.92
N ASN A 223 15.34 12.45 1.03
CA ASN A 223 16.47 11.65 1.50
C ASN A 223 17.37 11.28 0.32
N PRO A 224 18.69 11.49 0.38
CA PRO A 224 19.60 11.15 -0.70
C PRO A 224 19.66 9.65 -0.99
N GLU A 225 19.46 8.82 0.02
CA GLU A 225 19.42 7.37 -0.10
C GLU A 225 18.00 6.83 -0.20
N LYS A 226 17.83 5.71 -0.90
CA LYS A 226 16.57 4.96 -0.87
C LYS A 226 16.55 4.03 0.33
N ILE A 227 15.72 4.35 1.32
CA ILE A 227 15.53 3.57 2.55
C ILE A 227 14.15 2.92 2.54
N ARG A 228 14.12 1.62 2.81
CA ARG A 228 12.90 0.81 2.95
C ARG A 228 13.13 -0.19 4.08
N LYS A 229 12.93 0.26 5.32
CA LYS A 229 13.26 -0.54 6.52
C LYS A 229 12.06 -0.71 7.43
N ILE A 230 11.95 -1.87 8.05
CA ILE A 230 11.02 -2.17 9.13
C ILE A 230 11.80 -2.80 10.27
N MET A 231 11.83 -2.15 11.44
CA MET A 231 12.37 -2.70 12.67
C MET A 231 11.23 -3.09 13.59
N ILE A 232 11.28 -4.29 14.14
CA ILE A 232 10.29 -4.82 15.08
C ILE A 232 10.97 -5.23 16.37
N ILE A 233 10.55 -4.65 17.49
CA ILE A 233 11.02 -4.99 18.82
C ILE A 233 9.96 -5.86 19.50
N GLY A 234 10.26 -7.10 19.69
CA GLY A 234 9.48 -8.05 20.47
C GLY A 234 10.00 -8.20 21.91
N SER A 235 9.25 -8.92 22.75
CA SER A 235 9.66 -9.22 24.11
C SER A 235 10.70 -10.33 24.21
N LYS A 236 10.96 -11.09 23.15
CA LYS A 236 11.91 -12.20 23.11
C LYS A 236 13.04 -11.98 22.11
N LYS A 237 12.74 -11.35 20.96
CA LYS A 237 13.67 -11.13 19.86
C LYS A 237 13.33 -9.83 19.12
N MET A 238 14.29 -9.35 18.34
CA MET A 238 14.09 -8.22 17.43
C MET A 238 14.21 -8.70 15.98
N LEU A 239 13.54 -7.99 15.08
CA LEU A 239 13.60 -8.25 13.63
C LEU A 239 13.92 -6.95 12.90
N LEU A 240 14.81 -7.04 11.93
CA LEU A 240 15.06 -5.97 10.95
C LEU A 240 14.75 -6.52 9.56
N PHE A 241 13.90 -5.82 8.83
CA PHE A 241 13.71 -5.95 7.39
C PHE A 241 14.32 -4.75 6.69
N ASP A 242 15.18 -4.98 5.72
CA ASP A 242 15.76 -3.96 4.84
C ASP A 242 15.58 -4.41 3.38
N GLU A 243 14.60 -3.79 2.69
CA GLU A 243 14.31 -4.13 1.28
C GLU A 243 15.47 -3.81 0.34
N MET A 244 16.40 -2.92 0.76
CA MET A 244 17.56 -2.57 -0.04
C MET A 244 18.73 -3.53 0.14
N ASN A 245 18.69 -4.40 1.14
CA ASN A 245 19.70 -5.45 1.33
C ASN A 245 19.26 -6.73 0.59
N VAL A 246 19.81 -6.93 -0.61
CA VAL A 246 19.43 -8.04 -1.49
C VAL A 246 19.84 -9.41 -0.94
N ASN A 247 20.96 -9.46 -0.20
CA ASN A 247 21.53 -10.72 0.29
C ASN A 247 20.82 -11.22 1.55
N GLU A 248 20.55 -10.32 2.50
CA GLU A 248 19.97 -10.64 3.79
C GLU A 248 18.87 -9.65 4.16
N PRO A 249 17.74 -9.66 3.46
CA PRO A 249 16.70 -8.66 3.65
C PRO A 249 15.98 -8.77 4.99
N VAL A 250 15.90 -9.96 5.59
CA VAL A 250 15.25 -10.18 6.90
C VAL A 250 16.25 -10.78 7.89
N LYS A 251 16.48 -10.07 9.00
CA LYS A 251 17.38 -10.49 10.08
C LYS A 251 16.62 -10.59 11.38
N ILE A 252 16.85 -11.64 12.14
CA ILE A 252 16.35 -11.80 13.51
C ILE A 252 17.51 -11.74 14.47
N TYR A 253 17.37 -10.95 15.52
CA TYR A 253 18.36 -10.77 16.56
C TYR A 253 17.83 -11.35 17.87
N ASN A 254 18.66 -12.10 18.58
CA ASN A 254 18.35 -12.59 19.93
C ASN A 254 18.52 -11.51 21.02
N ASN A 255 18.46 -10.25 20.60
CA ASN A 255 18.53 -9.11 21.50
C ASN A 255 17.17 -8.90 22.16
N TYR A 256 17.12 -8.87 23.45
CA TYR A 256 15.92 -8.52 24.21
C TYR A 256 16.30 -7.83 25.52
N VAL A 257 15.38 -7.05 26.04
CA VAL A 257 15.52 -6.41 27.34
C VAL A 257 14.64 -7.16 28.32
N ASN A 258 15.24 -7.77 29.31
CA ASN A 258 14.50 -8.38 30.40
C ASN A 258 14.18 -7.30 31.44
N PHE A 259 12.89 -7.02 31.64
CA PHE A 259 12.45 -6.16 32.74
C PHE A 259 12.11 -7.09 33.92
N PRO A 260 12.97 -7.22 34.93
CA PRO A 260 12.57 -7.90 36.16
C PRO A 260 11.30 -7.22 36.71
N LYS A 261 10.37 -8.00 37.24
CA LYS A 261 9.28 -7.47 38.05
C LYS A 261 9.91 -6.48 39.03
N ILE A 262 9.35 -5.27 39.10
CA ILE A 262 9.87 -4.11 39.79
C ILE A 262 10.34 -4.53 41.21
N ASP A 263 11.61 -4.84 41.35
CA ASP A 263 12.31 -4.84 42.61
C ASP A 263 13.30 -3.70 42.62
N LYS A 264 13.53 -3.10 43.77
CA LYS A 264 14.12 -1.77 43.97
C LYS A 264 15.54 -1.51 43.42
N PHE A 265 16.12 -2.47 42.69
CA PHE A 265 17.40 -2.32 42.00
C PHE A 265 17.32 -2.68 40.54
N LYS A 266 17.32 -1.68 39.68
CA LYS A 266 17.29 -1.81 38.22
C LYS A 266 18.63 -2.33 37.69
N LYS A 267 18.81 -3.64 37.56
CA LYS A 267 19.87 -4.23 36.74
C LYS A 267 19.31 -4.51 35.35
N TYR A 268 19.85 -3.85 34.32
CA TYR A 268 19.55 -4.14 32.92
C TYR A 268 20.52 -5.17 32.40
N TYR A 269 20.01 -6.29 31.90
CA TYR A 269 20.82 -7.32 31.23
C TYR A 269 20.64 -7.18 29.72
N PHE A 270 21.76 -6.98 29.01
CA PHE A 270 21.79 -6.98 27.55
C PHE A 270 22.34 -8.32 27.10
N ASN A 271 21.60 -9.03 26.22
CA ASN A 271 22.11 -10.23 25.58
C ASN A 271 22.23 -9.92 24.07
N GLN A 272 23.45 -9.99 23.53
CA GLN A 272 23.76 -9.73 22.14
C GLN A 272 24.18 -11.02 21.44
N SER A 273 23.31 -11.59 20.63
CA SER A 273 23.69 -12.63 19.67
C SER A 273 22.93 -12.42 18.36
N LYS A 274 23.66 -12.44 17.25
CA LYS A 274 23.12 -12.22 15.91
C LYS A 274 22.81 -13.58 15.27
N TYR A 275 21.57 -13.76 14.75
CA TYR A 275 21.22 -14.88 13.88
C TYR A 275 20.78 -14.33 12.52
N ILE A 276 21.30 -14.95 11.47
CA ILE A 276 20.98 -14.68 10.05
C ILE A 276 20.11 -15.85 9.58
N PHE A 277 19.08 -15.57 8.84
CA PHE A 277 18.24 -16.56 8.16
C PHE A 277 18.33 -16.39 6.66
#